data_a2b48ec8777f758dfd31be8889d76db3
#
_entry.id   a2b48ec8777f758dfd31be8889d76db3
#
_cell.length_a   1.000
_cell.length_b   1.000
_cell.length_c   1.000
_cell.angle_alpha   90.00
_cell.angle_beta   90.00
_cell.angle_gamma   90.00
#
_symmetry.space_group_name_H-M   'P 1'
#
loop_
_entity.id
_entity.type
_entity.pdbx_description
1 polymer ?
#
loop_
_entity_poly.entity_id
_entity_poly.type
_entity_poly.pdbx_seq_one_letter_code
_entity_poly.pdbx_strand_id
1 'polypeptide(L)'
;MNSVHSASRRRSGGIGRHDGFKIRCLYGLEGSSPSFGTNGSQQEPPVSKVSCYIIAFNEANKIRPAIESVIHWADEVILCDSHSTDGTAEIAESLGARVVQIDFEGFGKLRNEALKACTHEWIFSLDSDERCTPEARDEILSIVRANDAKGPVAYLMPRQNYLLGRWVKHSGWSPDYRQPQLFRNGALTYTLEEVHEGFACDGPIGHLTQPIWQFPFENLAQMLHKAQRYSTLGADKLFRQGKRGGMGAALTHGLSMFLKIYLFKSGWRDGRAGFAIAVGGFIGAFYKYAKLAELQNDWSEPRYPPVGKPDA
;
A
#
# COMPACT_ATOMS: atom_id res chain seq x y z
N MET A 1 -0.04 30.87 -45.33
CA MET A 1 -1.40 31.45 -45.22
C MET A 1 -1.83 31.30 -43.80
N ASN A 2 -1.81 32.39 -43.16
CA ASN A 2 -2.64 32.90 -42.06
C ASN A 2 -2.65 32.09 -40.76
N SER A 3 -1.96 32.57 -39.79
CA SER A 3 -2.06 33.80 -38.93
C SER A 3 -2.95 33.49 -37.72
N VAL A 4 -2.36 33.45 -36.48
CA VAL A 4 -2.14 34.58 -35.56
C VAL A 4 -3.38 34.83 -34.69
N HIS A 5 -3.36 34.82 -33.36
CA HIS A 5 -2.84 35.72 -32.36
C HIS A 5 -3.14 35.12 -30.96
N SER A 6 -2.23 35.04 -30.00
CA SER A 6 -1.71 36.16 -29.18
C SER A 6 -2.76 36.74 -28.24
N ALA A 7 -2.62 36.72 -26.96
CA ALA A 7 -1.88 37.47 -26.00
C ALA A 7 -2.62 37.40 -24.66
N SER A 8 -2.01 37.24 -23.55
CA SER A 8 -1.13 38.06 -22.73
C SER A 8 -1.82 38.70 -21.51
N ARG A 9 -1.14 38.52 -20.39
CA ARG A 9 -0.88 39.45 -19.28
C ARG A 9 -1.86 39.54 -18.11
N ARG A 10 -1.32 39.05 -16.94
CA ARG A 10 -0.76 39.85 -15.81
C ARG A 10 -1.77 40.68 -15.00
N ARG A 11 -1.83 40.51 -13.70
CA ARG A 11 -1.12 41.05 -12.54
C ARG A 11 -1.98 40.80 -11.30
N SER A 12 -1.45 40.23 -10.26
CA SER A 12 -0.79 40.86 -9.08
C SER A 12 -1.73 41.51 -8.08
N GLY A 13 -1.65 41.05 -6.85
CA GLY A 13 -1.56 41.91 -5.69
C GLY A 13 -2.75 41.92 -4.76
N GLY A 14 -2.48 41.68 -3.49
CA GLY A 14 -3.32 42.20 -2.47
C GLY A 14 -3.36 41.34 -1.18
N ILE A 15 -2.41 41.58 -0.32
CA ILE A 15 -2.45 41.26 1.11
C ILE A 15 -3.56 42.08 1.76
N GLY A 16 -4.47 41.46 2.49
CA GLY A 16 -5.48 42.11 3.31
C GLY A 16 -5.65 41.40 4.64
N ARG A 17 -5.28 42.10 5.69
CA ARG A 17 -5.32 41.74 7.11
C ARG A 17 -6.74 41.65 7.65
N HIS A 18 -6.89 40.78 8.64
CA HIS A 18 -7.74 40.83 9.84
C HIS A 18 -8.92 41.82 9.85
N ASP A 19 -10.11 41.29 10.14
CA ASP A 19 -10.98 41.93 11.11
C ASP A 19 -11.85 40.90 11.84
N GLY A 20 -11.83 41.04 13.15
CA GLY A 20 -12.51 40.12 14.08
C GLY A 20 -14.01 40.46 14.16
N PHE A 21 -14.81 39.40 14.21
CA PHE A 21 -16.22 39.51 14.53
C PHE A 21 -16.45 39.39 16.03
N LYS A 22 -16.86 40.53 16.62
CA LYS A 22 -17.38 40.61 17.99
C LYS A 22 -18.82 40.09 18.01
N ILE A 23 -19.08 39.10 18.82
CA ILE A 23 -20.42 38.65 19.15
C ILE A 23 -20.98 39.64 20.19
N ARG A 24 -22.09 40.29 19.85
CA ARG A 24 -22.89 41.13 20.76
C ARG A 24 -24.07 40.28 21.24
N CYS A 25 -24.09 39.96 22.52
CA CYS A 25 -25.27 39.43 23.19
C CYS A 25 -26.29 40.57 23.37
N LEU A 26 -27.53 40.35 22.96
CA LEU A 26 -28.68 41.12 23.34
C LEU A 26 -29.66 40.23 24.05
N TYR A 27 -29.85 40.45 25.31
CA TYR A 27 -30.97 39.93 26.11
C TYR A 27 -32.25 40.68 25.78
N GLY A 28 -33.35 39.99 25.56
CA GLY A 28 -34.70 40.53 25.48
C GLY A 28 -35.69 39.41 25.82
N LEU A 29 -36.26 39.52 27.01
CA LEU A 29 -37.35 38.64 27.49
C LEU A 29 -38.67 39.03 26.80
N GLU A 30 -39.48 38.05 26.40
CA GLU A 30 -40.87 37.90 26.84
C GLU A 30 -41.56 36.71 26.12
N GLY A 31 -42.35 36.02 26.92
CA GLY A 31 -42.82 34.66 26.68
C GLY A 31 -43.99 34.51 25.69
N SER A 32 -44.05 33.34 25.16
CA SER A 32 -45.26 32.58 24.87
C SER A 32 -44.85 31.09 24.71
N SER A 33 -45.42 30.24 25.51
CA SER A 33 -45.24 28.79 25.48
C SER A 33 -45.92 28.23 24.22
N PRO A 34 -45.15 27.50 23.36
CA PRO A 34 -45.78 26.60 22.41
C PRO A 34 -45.93 25.22 23.04
N SER A 35 -47.10 24.67 22.92
CA SER A 35 -47.48 23.32 23.26
C SER A 35 -46.50 22.30 22.65
N PHE A 36 -45.95 21.44 23.49
CA PHE A 36 -45.16 20.28 23.07
C PHE A 36 -46.06 19.31 22.30
N GLY A 37 -45.96 19.34 20.97
CA GLY A 37 -46.34 18.24 20.13
C GLY A 37 -45.40 17.07 20.38
N THR A 38 -45.94 15.91 20.65
CA THR A 38 -45.27 14.63 20.87
C THR A 38 -44.26 14.37 19.73
N ASN A 39 -42.99 14.39 20.09
CA ASN A 39 -41.89 14.06 19.21
C ASN A 39 -42.06 12.63 18.66
N GLY A 40 -42.18 12.54 17.36
CA GLY A 40 -41.76 11.34 16.65
C GLY A 40 -40.25 11.13 16.96
N SER A 41 -39.94 9.98 17.50
CA SER A 41 -38.55 9.54 17.71
C SER A 41 -37.80 9.62 16.39
N GLN A 42 -37.01 10.66 16.21
CA GLN A 42 -36.00 10.63 15.18
C GLN A 42 -35.01 9.54 15.60
N GLN A 43 -35.16 8.35 15.03
CA GLN A 43 -34.10 7.34 15.10
C GLN A 43 -32.87 7.96 14.46
N GLU A 44 -31.82 8.15 15.26
CA GLU A 44 -30.50 8.47 14.71
C GLU A 44 -30.21 7.45 13.60
N PRO A 45 -29.70 7.92 12.43
CA PRO A 45 -29.37 7.00 11.36
C PRO A 45 -28.40 5.93 11.92
N PRO A 46 -28.58 4.66 11.55
CA PRO A 46 -27.71 3.61 12.04
C PRO A 46 -26.24 3.98 11.77
N VAL A 47 -25.43 3.91 12.81
CA VAL A 47 -24.01 4.21 12.70
C VAL A 47 -23.38 3.18 11.76
N SER A 48 -22.85 3.65 10.63
CA SER A 48 -22.17 2.76 9.68
C SER A 48 -20.96 2.10 10.34
N LYS A 49 -20.74 0.84 9.98
CA LYS A 49 -19.75 -0.04 10.59
C LYS A 49 -18.63 -0.37 9.62
N VAL A 50 -17.47 -0.75 10.18
CA VAL A 50 -16.26 -1.09 9.43
C VAL A 50 -15.82 -2.51 9.70
N SER A 51 -15.67 -3.31 8.61
CA SER A 51 -14.89 -4.55 8.64
C SER A 51 -13.46 -4.24 8.23
N CYS A 52 -12.49 -4.62 9.04
CA CYS A 52 -11.07 -4.59 8.66
C CYS A 52 -10.64 -6.01 8.28
N TYR A 53 -10.14 -6.21 7.06
CA TYR A 53 -9.49 -7.47 6.71
C TYR A 53 -7.97 -7.29 6.59
N ILE A 54 -7.24 -8.33 7.01
CA ILE A 54 -5.79 -8.43 6.92
C ILE A 54 -5.47 -9.72 6.17
N ILE A 55 -4.63 -9.65 5.12
CA ILE A 55 -4.13 -10.85 4.44
C ILE A 55 -2.77 -11.25 5.01
N ALA A 56 -2.54 -12.54 5.22
CA ALA A 56 -1.28 -13.05 5.74
C ALA A 56 -0.92 -14.44 5.21
N PHE A 57 0.39 -14.69 5.17
CA PHE A 57 0.98 -16.00 5.01
C PHE A 57 2.35 -16.05 5.70
N ASN A 58 2.45 -16.79 6.81
CA ASN A 58 3.66 -16.89 7.63
C ASN A 58 4.20 -15.52 8.08
N GLU A 59 3.37 -14.76 8.78
CA GLU A 59 3.65 -13.39 9.26
C GLU A 59 3.56 -13.28 10.80
N ALA A 60 3.85 -14.36 11.54
CA ALA A 60 3.76 -14.39 13.01
C ALA A 60 4.48 -13.24 13.69
N ASN A 61 5.60 -12.79 13.14
CA ASN A 61 6.39 -11.66 13.67
C ASN A 61 5.72 -10.29 13.46
N LYS A 62 4.81 -10.15 12.50
CA LYS A 62 4.23 -8.87 12.09
C LYS A 62 2.76 -8.73 12.39
N ILE A 63 2.04 -9.87 12.48
CA ILE A 63 0.58 -9.86 12.53
C ILE A 63 0.03 -9.21 13.80
N ARG A 64 0.67 -9.42 14.97
CA ARG A 64 0.23 -8.86 16.24
C ARG A 64 0.06 -7.32 16.18
N PRO A 65 1.09 -6.51 15.86
CA PRO A 65 0.92 -5.06 15.83
C PRO A 65 -0.03 -4.59 14.71
N ALA A 66 -0.26 -5.37 13.63
CA ALA A 66 -1.25 -5.05 12.62
C ALA A 66 -2.67 -5.11 13.21
N ILE A 67 -3.00 -6.23 13.85
CA ILE A 67 -4.29 -6.45 14.50
C ILE A 67 -4.51 -5.44 15.62
N GLU A 68 -3.53 -5.25 16.52
CA GLU A 68 -3.61 -4.29 17.64
C GLU A 68 -3.91 -2.86 17.17
N SER A 69 -3.48 -2.48 15.96
CA SER A 69 -3.75 -1.14 15.41
C SER A 69 -5.21 -0.92 14.98
N VAL A 70 -6.01 -2.00 14.86
CA VAL A 70 -7.38 -1.93 14.35
C VAL A 70 -8.43 -2.55 15.28
N ILE A 71 -8.07 -3.51 16.14
CA ILE A 71 -9.03 -4.34 16.89
C ILE A 71 -9.91 -3.55 17.86
N HIS A 72 -9.47 -2.40 18.34
CA HIS A 72 -10.19 -1.60 19.32
C HIS A 72 -11.16 -0.57 18.72
N TRP A 73 -11.22 -0.46 17.40
CA TRP A 73 -12.07 0.55 16.75
C TRP A 73 -12.82 0.04 15.52
N ALA A 74 -12.32 -1.00 14.84
CA ALA A 74 -13.08 -1.66 13.79
C ALA A 74 -14.16 -2.55 14.42
N ASP A 75 -15.34 -2.60 13.81
CA ASP A 75 -16.46 -3.41 14.29
C ASP A 75 -16.26 -4.91 14.04
N GLU A 76 -15.42 -5.24 13.07
CA GLU A 76 -15.00 -6.60 12.73
C GLU A 76 -13.55 -6.59 12.25
N VAL A 77 -12.73 -7.51 12.75
CA VAL A 77 -11.36 -7.73 12.26
C VAL A 77 -11.22 -9.17 11.79
N ILE A 78 -10.79 -9.34 10.54
CA ILE A 78 -10.70 -10.63 9.86
C ILE A 78 -9.26 -10.84 9.41
N LEU A 79 -8.64 -11.94 9.86
CA LEU A 79 -7.42 -12.45 9.24
C LEU A 79 -7.78 -13.41 8.11
N CYS A 80 -7.45 -13.04 6.88
CA CYS A 80 -7.51 -13.92 5.72
C CYS A 80 -6.16 -14.61 5.56
N ASP A 81 -6.05 -15.80 6.12
CA ASP A 81 -4.81 -16.56 6.21
C ASP A 81 -4.68 -17.57 5.08
N SER A 82 -3.52 -17.65 4.46
CA SER A 82 -3.25 -18.59 3.37
C SER A 82 -2.52 -19.83 3.88
N HIS A 83 -3.10 -20.49 4.92
CA HIS A 83 -2.58 -21.71 5.54
C HIS A 83 -1.18 -21.53 6.16
N SER A 84 -1.02 -20.51 6.98
CA SER A 84 0.20 -20.26 7.75
C SER A 84 0.53 -21.44 8.68
N THR A 85 1.81 -21.70 8.86
CA THR A 85 2.33 -22.79 9.70
C THR A 85 3.23 -22.30 10.84
N ASP A 86 3.35 -20.98 11.01
CA ASP A 86 4.28 -20.34 11.95
C ASP A 86 3.61 -19.77 13.22
N GLY A 87 2.30 -20.03 13.40
CA GLY A 87 1.52 -19.50 14.52
C GLY A 87 0.81 -18.17 14.21
N THR A 88 0.80 -17.72 12.95
CA THR A 88 0.12 -16.48 12.53
C THR A 88 -1.37 -16.49 12.89
N ALA A 89 -2.07 -17.59 12.58
CA ALA A 89 -3.51 -17.73 12.82
C ALA A 89 -3.84 -17.72 14.32
N GLU A 90 -3.10 -18.48 15.11
CA GLU A 90 -3.28 -18.59 16.57
C GLU A 90 -3.04 -17.23 17.27
N ILE A 91 -2.06 -16.46 16.79
CA ILE A 91 -1.83 -15.11 17.30
C ILE A 91 -3.05 -14.22 17.02
N ALA A 92 -3.61 -14.29 15.82
CA ALA A 92 -4.75 -13.47 15.44
C ALA A 92 -6.00 -13.81 16.25
N GLU A 93 -6.30 -15.09 16.42
CA GLU A 93 -7.42 -15.57 17.25
C GLU A 93 -7.27 -15.12 18.71
N SER A 94 -6.05 -15.22 19.26
CA SER A 94 -5.75 -14.79 20.64
C SER A 94 -6.01 -13.29 20.87
N LEU A 95 -6.00 -12.49 19.81
CA LEU A 95 -6.27 -11.04 19.82
C LEU A 95 -7.74 -10.70 19.53
N GLY A 96 -8.57 -11.70 19.24
CA GLY A 96 -9.99 -11.52 18.95
C GLY A 96 -10.32 -11.30 17.46
N ALA A 97 -9.38 -11.49 16.55
CA ALA A 97 -9.66 -11.47 15.13
C ALA A 97 -10.30 -12.79 14.68
N ARG A 98 -11.24 -12.71 13.76
CA ARG A 98 -11.82 -13.90 13.10
C ARG A 98 -10.89 -14.38 12.00
N VAL A 99 -10.44 -15.63 12.05
CA VAL A 99 -9.58 -16.23 11.04
C VAL A 99 -10.41 -16.93 9.97
N VAL A 100 -10.06 -16.66 8.70
CA VAL A 100 -10.64 -17.31 7.52
C VAL A 100 -9.51 -17.88 6.69
N GLN A 101 -9.49 -19.20 6.49
CA GLN A 101 -8.50 -19.86 5.64
C GLN A 101 -8.86 -19.72 4.18
N ILE A 102 -7.92 -19.24 3.35
CA ILE A 102 -8.12 -18.99 1.92
C ILE A 102 -6.91 -19.52 1.15
N ASP A 103 -7.17 -20.36 0.15
CA ASP A 103 -6.14 -20.87 -0.75
C ASP A 103 -5.50 -19.73 -1.56
N PHE A 104 -4.17 -19.71 -1.62
CA PHE A 104 -3.46 -18.70 -2.38
C PHE A 104 -3.39 -19.07 -3.87
N GLU A 105 -4.21 -18.41 -4.66
CA GLU A 105 -4.19 -18.49 -6.13
C GLU A 105 -3.86 -17.12 -6.78
N GLY A 106 -3.08 -16.30 -6.07
CA GLY A 106 -2.73 -14.94 -6.44
C GLY A 106 -3.41 -13.90 -5.55
N PHE A 107 -2.79 -12.75 -5.42
CA PHE A 107 -3.24 -11.73 -4.48
C PHE A 107 -4.62 -11.16 -4.84
N GLY A 108 -4.92 -10.94 -6.13
CA GLY A 108 -6.23 -10.44 -6.54
C GLY A 108 -7.37 -11.38 -6.13
N LYS A 109 -7.18 -12.71 -6.30
CA LYS A 109 -8.16 -13.70 -5.85
C LYS A 109 -8.27 -13.72 -4.33
N LEU A 110 -7.13 -13.76 -3.62
CA LEU A 110 -7.10 -13.72 -2.16
C LEU A 110 -7.85 -12.51 -1.60
N ARG A 111 -7.61 -11.31 -2.14
CA ARG A 111 -8.32 -10.10 -1.71
C ARG A 111 -9.81 -10.16 -2.04
N ASN A 112 -10.21 -10.66 -3.21
CA ASN A 112 -11.62 -10.81 -3.54
C ASN A 112 -12.35 -11.80 -2.62
N GLU A 113 -11.69 -12.89 -2.20
CA GLU A 113 -12.25 -13.80 -1.18
C GLU A 113 -12.32 -13.13 0.20
N ALA A 114 -11.31 -12.30 0.56
CA ALA A 114 -11.34 -11.49 1.77
C ALA A 114 -12.52 -10.50 1.79
N LEU A 115 -12.85 -9.87 0.65
CA LEU A 115 -14.03 -9.00 0.55
C LEU A 115 -15.34 -9.74 0.88
N LYS A 116 -15.47 -10.99 0.43
CA LYS A 116 -16.67 -11.81 0.72
C LYS A 116 -16.82 -12.16 2.20
N ALA A 117 -15.70 -12.20 2.93
CA ALA A 117 -15.71 -12.44 4.36
C ALA A 117 -16.14 -11.21 5.17
N CYS A 118 -16.08 -10.00 4.62
CA CYS A 118 -16.45 -8.76 5.29
C CYS A 118 -17.98 -8.61 5.36
N THR A 119 -18.53 -8.24 6.53
CA THR A 119 -19.97 -8.19 6.76
C THR A 119 -20.54 -6.78 6.83
N HIS A 120 -19.70 -5.75 7.03
CA HIS A 120 -20.13 -4.38 7.24
C HIS A 120 -20.11 -3.53 5.97
N GLU A 121 -20.70 -2.34 6.06
CA GLU A 121 -20.89 -1.41 4.93
C GLU A 121 -19.58 -0.85 4.41
N TRP A 122 -18.64 -0.56 5.30
CA TRP A 122 -17.31 -0.11 4.96
C TRP A 122 -16.29 -1.19 5.19
N ILE A 123 -15.31 -1.26 4.32
CA ILE A 123 -14.19 -2.19 4.40
C ILE A 123 -12.90 -1.40 4.48
N PHE A 124 -12.07 -1.74 5.46
CA PHE A 124 -10.69 -1.26 5.58
C PHE A 124 -9.72 -2.41 5.28
N SER A 125 -8.93 -2.25 4.22
CA SER A 125 -7.90 -3.21 3.82
C SER A 125 -6.57 -2.85 4.47
N LEU A 126 -5.96 -3.78 5.19
CA LEU A 126 -4.66 -3.61 5.83
C LEU A 126 -3.77 -4.81 5.50
N ASP A 127 -2.50 -4.59 5.19
CA ASP A 127 -1.54 -5.69 5.02
C ASP A 127 -0.89 -6.04 6.38
N SER A 128 -0.39 -7.26 6.52
CA SER A 128 0.24 -7.74 7.78
C SER A 128 1.44 -6.88 8.22
N ASP A 129 2.11 -6.22 7.27
CA ASP A 129 3.23 -5.32 7.51
C ASP A 129 2.82 -3.84 7.68
N GLU A 130 1.50 -3.56 7.74
CA GLU A 130 0.95 -2.22 7.91
C GLU A 130 0.38 -2.00 9.30
N ARG A 131 0.28 -0.72 9.70
CA ARG A 131 -0.30 -0.26 10.99
C ARG A 131 -1.17 0.95 10.74
N CYS A 132 -2.41 0.91 11.19
CA CYS A 132 -3.28 2.08 11.20
C CYS A 132 -2.80 3.06 12.29
N THR A 133 -2.52 4.31 11.93
CA THR A 133 -2.17 5.34 12.91
C THR A 133 -3.42 5.85 13.64
N PRO A 134 -3.31 6.41 14.85
CA PRO A 134 -4.46 7.03 15.53
C PRO A 134 -5.12 8.12 14.69
N GLU A 135 -4.33 8.92 13.98
CA GLU A 135 -4.83 9.99 13.11
C GLU A 135 -5.56 9.43 11.88
N ALA A 136 -5.04 8.35 11.29
CA ALA A 136 -5.71 7.65 10.19
C ALA A 136 -7.03 7.01 10.64
N ARG A 137 -7.05 6.37 11.82
CA ARG A 137 -8.27 5.86 12.44
C ARG A 137 -9.34 6.95 12.56
N ASP A 138 -8.96 8.11 13.12
CA ASP A 138 -9.91 9.20 13.38
C ASP A 138 -10.48 9.77 12.07
N GLU A 139 -9.65 9.89 11.02
CA GLU A 139 -10.09 10.29 9.69
C GLU A 139 -11.03 9.24 9.06
N ILE A 140 -10.70 7.94 9.15
CA ILE A 140 -11.55 6.83 8.69
C ILE A 140 -12.91 6.88 9.39
N LEU A 141 -12.92 6.95 10.72
CA LEU A 141 -14.16 6.98 11.50
C LEU A 141 -15.01 8.21 11.19
N SER A 142 -14.39 9.35 10.89
CA SER A 142 -15.10 10.55 10.45
C SER A 142 -15.86 10.33 9.15
N ILE A 143 -15.21 9.70 8.15
CA ILE A 143 -15.83 9.38 6.85
C ILE A 143 -16.97 8.36 7.03
N VAL A 144 -16.71 7.31 7.79
CA VAL A 144 -17.68 6.23 8.03
C VAL A 144 -18.94 6.76 8.74
N ARG A 145 -18.76 7.63 9.74
CA ARG A 145 -19.90 8.25 10.47
C ARG A 145 -20.67 9.25 9.61
N ALA A 146 -19.98 10.04 8.79
CA ALA A 146 -20.62 10.94 7.86
C ALA A 146 -21.47 10.20 6.84
N ASN A 147 -21.05 9.02 6.44
CA ASN A 147 -21.70 8.09 5.51
C ASN A 147 -22.35 8.78 4.30
N ASP A 148 -21.64 9.79 3.72
CA ASP A 148 -22.17 10.61 2.63
C ASP A 148 -22.42 9.74 1.39
N ALA A 149 -23.69 9.57 1.04
CA ALA A 149 -24.09 8.79 -0.14
C ALA A 149 -23.68 9.43 -1.47
N LYS A 150 -23.30 10.72 -1.48
CA LYS A 150 -22.81 11.44 -2.65
C LYS A 150 -21.28 11.58 -2.67
N GLY A 151 -20.63 11.19 -1.59
CA GLY A 151 -19.19 11.24 -1.44
C GLY A 151 -18.47 10.12 -2.19
N PRO A 152 -17.13 10.08 -2.10
CA PRO A 152 -16.33 8.99 -2.64
C PRO A 152 -16.72 7.64 -2.04
N VAL A 153 -16.73 6.61 -2.88
CA VAL A 153 -17.00 5.23 -2.46
C VAL A 153 -15.75 4.47 -2.04
N ALA A 154 -14.58 5.00 -2.37
CA ALA A 154 -13.28 4.45 -2.03
C ALA A 154 -12.26 5.55 -1.77
N TYR A 155 -11.26 5.27 -0.96
CA TYR A 155 -10.24 6.23 -0.58
C TYR A 155 -8.85 5.62 -0.63
N LEU A 156 -7.93 6.30 -1.30
CA LEU A 156 -6.51 6.03 -1.28
C LEU A 156 -5.89 6.62 -0.01
N MET A 157 -4.99 5.89 0.62
CA MET A 157 -4.25 6.36 1.81
C MET A 157 -2.76 6.47 1.54
N PRO A 158 -2.08 7.51 2.07
CA PRO A 158 -0.63 7.60 1.98
C PRO A 158 0.03 6.60 2.92
N ARG A 159 1.14 5.99 2.47
CA ARG A 159 1.97 5.12 3.29
C ARG A 159 3.24 5.82 3.73
N GLN A 160 3.56 5.67 5.00
CA GLN A 160 4.87 5.98 5.55
C GLN A 160 5.68 4.69 5.66
N ASN A 161 6.60 4.49 4.73
CA ASN A 161 7.44 3.29 4.68
C ASN A 161 8.63 3.44 5.62
N TYR A 162 8.83 2.45 6.51
CA TYR A 162 9.93 2.42 7.46
C TYR A 162 10.97 1.36 7.06
N LEU A 163 12.24 1.71 7.12
CA LEU A 163 13.36 0.79 6.95
C LEU A 163 14.49 1.13 7.93
N LEU A 164 15.07 0.14 8.57
CA LEU A 164 16.12 0.29 9.57
C LEU A 164 15.77 1.31 10.68
N GLY A 165 14.51 1.26 11.16
CA GLY A 165 14.00 2.14 12.19
C GLY A 165 13.77 3.59 11.75
N ARG A 166 13.71 3.86 10.45
CA ARG A 166 13.61 5.21 9.91
C ARG A 166 12.51 5.34 8.86
N TRP A 167 11.71 6.40 8.93
CA TRP A 167 10.80 6.76 7.85
C TRP A 167 11.58 7.18 6.61
N VAL A 168 11.34 6.48 5.49
CA VAL A 168 11.94 6.73 4.18
C VAL A 168 11.07 7.76 3.45
N LYS A 169 11.54 9.02 3.42
CA LYS A 169 10.83 10.15 2.79
C LYS A 169 11.17 10.33 1.31
N HIS A 170 12.27 9.74 0.89
CA HIS A 170 12.84 9.88 -0.46
C HIS A 170 13.05 8.49 -1.07
N SER A 171 14.13 8.28 -1.82
CA SER A 171 14.48 6.98 -2.41
C SER A 171 13.42 6.44 -3.38
N GLY A 172 12.39 7.24 -3.70
CA GLY A 172 11.24 6.84 -4.52
C GLY A 172 10.17 6.04 -3.77
N TRP A 173 10.19 6.07 -2.43
CA TRP A 173 9.22 5.40 -1.56
C TRP A 173 8.14 6.34 -1.00
N SER A 174 8.22 7.63 -1.28
CA SER A 174 7.22 8.62 -0.86
C SER A 174 7.00 9.65 -1.97
N PRO A 175 5.76 10.12 -2.21
CA PRO A 175 4.51 9.58 -1.67
C PRO A 175 4.20 8.18 -2.21
N ASP A 176 3.59 7.32 -1.39
CA ASP A 176 3.22 5.97 -1.76
C ASP A 176 1.70 5.78 -1.61
N TYR A 177 1.00 5.88 -2.73
CA TYR A 177 -0.42 5.56 -2.88
C TYR A 177 -0.52 4.38 -3.84
N ARG A 178 -1.17 3.30 -3.45
CA ARG A 178 -1.26 2.10 -4.29
C ARG A 178 -2.68 1.83 -4.73
N GLN A 179 -3.45 1.25 -3.83
CA GLN A 179 -4.85 0.87 -4.02
C GLN A 179 -5.71 1.50 -2.94
N PRO A 180 -7.01 1.66 -3.14
CA PRO A 180 -7.90 2.09 -2.07
C PRO A 180 -7.81 1.15 -0.88
N GLN A 181 -7.75 1.73 0.32
CA GLN A 181 -7.72 0.96 1.56
C GLN A 181 -8.99 1.09 2.38
N LEU A 182 -9.72 2.20 2.25
CA LEU A 182 -11.06 2.34 2.80
C LEU A 182 -12.04 2.41 1.63
N PHE A 183 -13.08 1.58 1.62
CA PHE A 183 -14.07 1.59 0.55
C PHE A 183 -15.40 0.97 1.00
N ARG A 184 -16.49 1.31 0.30
CA ARG A 184 -17.80 0.69 0.52
C ARG A 184 -17.79 -0.76 0.05
N ASN A 185 -18.40 -1.62 0.82
CA ASN A 185 -18.56 -3.03 0.45
C ASN A 185 -19.31 -3.12 -0.87
N GLY A 186 -18.79 -3.91 -1.81
CA GLY A 186 -19.30 -4.05 -3.17
C GLY A 186 -18.83 -3.00 -4.17
N ALA A 187 -18.17 -1.89 -3.74
CA ALA A 187 -17.72 -0.84 -4.65
C ALA A 187 -16.36 -1.12 -5.31
N LEU A 188 -15.62 -2.11 -4.83
CA LEU A 188 -14.27 -2.43 -5.32
C LEU A 188 -14.11 -3.91 -5.60
N THR A 189 -13.42 -4.23 -6.70
CA THR A 189 -13.03 -5.59 -7.07
C THR A 189 -11.58 -5.58 -7.53
N TYR A 190 -10.80 -6.56 -7.10
CA TYR A 190 -9.40 -6.71 -7.53
C TYR A 190 -9.31 -7.50 -8.83
N THR A 191 -8.42 -7.09 -9.75
CA THR A 191 -8.16 -7.82 -10.99
C THR A 191 -7.35 -9.09 -10.71
N LEU A 192 -7.52 -10.10 -11.56
CA LEU A 192 -6.85 -11.41 -11.41
C LEU A 192 -5.51 -11.49 -12.16
N GLU A 193 -4.90 -10.36 -12.50
CA GLU A 193 -3.64 -10.33 -13.23
C GLU A 193 -2.46 -10.79 -12.35
N GLU A 194 -1.61 -11.67 -12.90
CA GLU A 194 -0.51 -12.32 -12.16
C GLU A 194 0.60 -11.37 -11.70
N VAL A 195 0.80 -10.21 -12.32
CA VAL A 195 2.03 -9.40 -12.15
C VAL A 195 1.75 -8.02 -11.54
N HIS A 196 0.59 -7.44 -11.75
CA HIS A 196 0.20 -6.14 -11.18
C HIS A 196 -1.27 -6.21 -10.82
N GLU A 197 -1.54 -6.41 -9.54
CA GLU A 197 -2.88 -6.30 -9.02
C GLU A 197 -3.42 -4.91 -9.31
N GLY A 198 -4.38 -4.85 -10.21
CA GLY A 198 -5.21 -3.69 -10.42
C GLY A 198 -6.49 -3.82 -9.58
N PHE A 199 -7.29 -2.79 -9.65
CA PHE A 199 -8.65 -2.81 -9.09
C PHE A 199 -9.60 -2.10 -10.05
N ALA A 200 -10.87 -2.51 -10.01
CA ALA A 200 -11.99 -1.77 -10.57
C ALA A 200 -12.78 -1.17 -9.41
N CYS A 201 -13.28 0.05 -9.58
CA CYS A 201 -14.05 0.75 -8.56
C CYS A 201 -15.27 1.40 -9.20
N ASP A 202 -16.46 1.11 -8.65
CA ASP A 202 -17.74 1.60 -9.16
C ASP A 202 -18.13 2.92 -8.47
N GLY A 203 -17.38 3.99 -8.74
CA GLY A 203 -17.67 5.33 -8.23
C GLY A 203 -16.44 6.19 -7.97
N PRO A 204 -16.64 7.39 -7.43
CA PRO A 204 -15.55 8.34 -7.17
C PRO A 204 -14.57 7.81 -6.12
N ILE A 205 -13.28 8.07 -6.36
CA ILE A 205 -12.19 7.74 -5.45
C ILE A 205 -11.67 9.02 -4.80
N GLY A 206 -11.66 9.06 -3.48
CA GLY A 206 -11.08 10.13 -2.67
C GLY A 206 -9.67 9.80 -2.17
N HIS A 207 -9.12 10.72 -1.38
CA HIS A 207 -7.82 10.56 -0.75
C HIS A 207 -7.94 10.91 0.73
N LEU A 208 -7.44 10.03 1.59
CA LEU A 208 -7.17 10.36 2.97
C LEU A 208 -5.84 11.11 3.06
N THR A 209 -5.72 11.92 4.09
CA THR A 209 -4.52 12.74 4.35
C THR A 209 -3.60 12.09 5.38
N GLN A 210 -4.17 11.31 6.29
CA GLN A 210 -3.43 10.67 7.36
C GLN A 210 -2.85 9.33 6.88
N PRO A 211 -1.57 9.08 7.19
CA PRO A 211 -0.88 7.91 6.68
C PRO A 211 -1.12 6.67 7.54
N ILE A 212 -1.00 5.50 6.91
CA ILE A 212 -0.65 4.27 7.61
C ILE A 212 0.87 4.09 7.63
N TRP A 213 1.38 3.40 8.65
CA TRP A 213 2.78 2.99 8.67
C TRP A 213 2.94 1.64 8.00
N GLN A 214 4.01 1.48 7.21
CA GLN A 214 4.37 0.22 6.58
C GLN A 214 5.81 -0.17 6.93
N PHE A 215 5.99 -1.45 7.29
CA PHE A 215 7.27 -2.08 7.65
C PHE A 215 7.58 -3.23 6.68
N PRO A 216 7.96 -2.92 5.41
CA PRO A 216 8.03 -3.92 4.35
C PRO A 216 9.12 -4.97 4.53
N PHE A 217 10.06 -4.70 5.44
CA PHE A 217 11.18 -5.59 5.77
C PHE A 217 11.52 -5.54 7.25
N GLU A 218 11.69 -6.67 7.86
CA GLU A 218 12.20 -6.79 9.24
C GLU A 218 13.72 -6.54 9.29
N ASN A 219 14.41 -6.98 8.24
CA ASN A 219 15.87 -6.92 8.16
C ASN A 219 16.35 -6.85 6.70
N LEU A 220 17.66 -6.64 6.54
CA LEU A 220 18.28 -6.57 5.21
C LEU A 220 18.27 -7.92 4.48
N ALA A 221 18.24 -9.05 5.19
CA ALA A 221 18.17 -10.37 4.56
C ALA A 221 16.84 -10.56 3.81
N GLN A 222 15.70 -10.14 4.40
CA GLN A 222 14.41 -10.16 3.70
C GLN A 222 14.42 -9.26 2.46
N MET A 223 15.05 -8.08 2.53
CA MET A 223 15.17 -7.19 1.37
C MET A 223 15.98 -7.86 0.25
N LEU A 224 17.07 -8.55 0.60
CA LEU A 224 17.91 -9.27 -0.35
C LEU A 224 17.17 -10.48 -0.96
N HIS A 225 16.43 -11.24 -0.14
CA HIS A 225 15.59 -12.34 -0.60
C HIS A 225 14.53 -11.89 -1.61
N LYS A 226 13.87 -10.76 -1.32
CA LYS A 226 12.91 -10.15 -2.24
C LYS A 226 13.58 -9.71 -3.55
N ALA A 227 14.77 -9.07 -3.49
CA ALA A 227 15.53 -8.70 -4.68
C ALA A 227 15.92 -9.93 -5.52
N GLN A 228 16.34 -11.03 -4.88
CA GLN A 228 16.63 -12.31 -5.52
C GLN A 228 15.41 -12.85 -6.29
N ARG A 229 14.26 -12.96 -5.62
CA ARG A 229 13.01 -13.46 -6.23
C ARG A 229 12.58 -12.62 -7.42
N TYR A 230 12.51 -11.28 -7.26
CA TYR A 230 12.06 -10.38 -8.32
C TYR A 230 13.05 -10.27 -9.49
N SER A 231 14.36 -10.42 -9.24
CA SER A 231 15.35 -10.46 -10.32
C SER A 231 15.19 -11.72 -11.18
N THR A 232 14.84 -12.88 -10.59
CA THR A 232 14.55 -14.12 -11.33
C THR A 232 13.30 -13.94 -12.20
N LEU A 233 12.17 -13.56 -11.59
CA LEU A 233 10.92 -13.32 -12.33
C LEU A 233 11.11 -12.29 -13.47
N GLY A 234 11.91 -11.24 -13.19
CA GLY A 234 12.22 -10.22 -14.19
C GLY A 234 13.09 -10.75 -15.33
N ALA A 235 14.05 -11.64 -15.06
CA ALA A 235 14.88 -12.30 -16.07
C ALA A 235 14.03 -13.20 -16.96
N ASP A 236 13.19 -14.06 -16.36
CA ASP A 236 12.27 -14.96 -17.07
C ASP A 236 11.33 -14.19 -18.01
N LYS A 237 10.76 -13.07 -17.50
CA LYS A 237 9.90 -12.20 -18.32
C LYS A 237 10.65 -11.64 -19.54
N LEU A 238 11.88 -11.12 -19.34
CA LEU A 238 12.69 -10.59 -20.43
C LEU A 238 13.12 -11.69 -21.42
N PHE A 239 13.43 -12.88 -20.92
CA PHE A 239 13.77 -14.04 -21.75
C PHE A 239 12.61 -14.44 -22.67
N ARG A 240 11.39 -14.55 -22.12
CA ARG A 240 10.17 -14.81 -22.92
C ARG A 240 9.89 -13.72 -23.96
N GLN A 241 10.32 -12.48 -23.69
CA GLN A 241 10.22 -11.37 -24.65
C GLN A 241 11.34 -11.33 -25.69
N GLY A 242 12.24 -12.31 -25.71
CA GLY A 242 13.37 -12.37 -26.63
C GLY A 242 14.45 -11.29 -26.39
N LYS A 243 14.45 -10.64 -25.21
CA LYS A 243 15.46 -9.66 -24.86
C LYS A 243 16.79 -10.35 -24.57
N ARG A 244 17.92 -9.66 -24.82
CA ARG A 244 19.25 -10.19 -24.55
C ARG A 244 19.84 -9.56 -23.29
N GLY A 245 20.52 -10.41 -22.49
CA GLY A 245 21.29 -10.04 -21.30
C GLY A 245 22.79 -10.12 -21.53
N GLY A 246 23.55 -9.68 -20.53
CA GLY A 246 25.01 -9.76 -20.52
C GLY A 246 25.56 -9.07 -19.28
N MET A 247 26.79 -9.39 -18.87
CA MET A 247 27.41 -8.80 -17.68
C MET A 247 27.61 -7.28 -17.80
N GLY A 248 27.91 -6.77 -19.01
CA GLY A 248 27.97 -5.32 -19.27
C GLY A 248 26.61 -4.65 -19.06
N ALA A 249 25.54 -5.25 -19.60
CA ALA A 249 24.18 -4.75 -19.38
C ALA A 249 23.76 -4.85 -17.90
N ALA A 250 24.13 -5.94 -17.21
CA ALA A 250 23.86 -6.10 -15.78
C ALA A 250 24.51 -4.97 -14.96
N LEU A 251 25.79 -4.68 -15.21
CA LEU A 251 26.52 -3.62 -14.51
C LEU A 251 25.92 -2.23 -14.79
N THR A 252 25.67 -1.91 -16.06
CA THR A 252 25.12 -0.60 -16.44
C THR A 252 23.72 -0.37 -15.88
N HIS A 253 22.84 -1.36 -15.94
CA HIS A 253 21.50 -1.27 -15.34
C HIS A 253 21.55 -1.21 -13.81
N GLY A 254 22.45 -1.96 -13.17
CA GLY A 254 22.67 -1.89 -11.73
C GLY A 254 23.12 -0.50 -11.29
N LEU A 255 24.18 0.05 -11.90
CA LEU A 255 24.69 1.39 -11.63
C LEU A 255 23.64 2.47 -11.89
N SER A 256 22.93 2.36 -13.01
CA SER A 256 21.83 3.28 -13.34
C SER A 256 20.76 3.28 -12.26
N MET A 257 20.36 2.10 -11.76
CA MET A 257 19.36 2.00 -10.70
C MET A 257 19.86 2.57 -9.37
N PHE A 258 21.11 2.31 -9.00
CA PHE A 258 21.72 2.92 -7.82
C PHE A 258 21.72 4.46 -7.91
N LEU A 259 22.23 5.02 -9.01
CA LEU A 259 22.25 6.46 -9.22
C LEU A 259 20.86 7.08 -9.23
N LYS A 260 19.90 6.40 -9.88
CA LYS A 260 18.49 6.82 -9.90
C LYS A 260 17.93 6.95 -8.49
N ILE A 261 18.13 5.94 -7.64
CA ILE A 261 17.60 5.95 -6.28
C ILE A 261 18.39 6.92 -5.39
N TYR A 262 19.71 6.80 -5.38
CA TYR A 262 20.54 7.52 -4.42
C TYR A 262 20.66 9.01 -4.74
N LEU A 263 20.85 9.37 -6.01
CA LEU A 263 20.99 10.76 -6.45
C LEU A 263 19.64 11.35 -6.88
N PHE A 264 19.03 10.82 -7.94
CA PHE A 264 17.87 11.46 -8.56
C PHE A 264 16.60 11.38 -7.71
N LYS A 265 16.45 10.33 -6.88
CA LYS A 265 15.38 10.22 -5.89
C LYS A 265 15.78 10.68 -4.49
N SER A 266 16.91 11.38 -4.40
CA SER A 266 17.44 11.96 -3.16
C SER A 266 17.60 10.93 -2.02
N GLY A 267 17.89 9.68 -2.34
CA GLY A 267 18.04 8.61 -1.34
C GLY A 267 19.13 8.88 -0.31
N TRP A 268 20.15 9.67 -0.66
CA TRP A 268 21.18 10.11 0.27
C TRP A 268 20.62 10.88 1.49
N ARG A 269 19.44 11.51 1.36
CA ARG A 269 18.74 12.21 2.46
C ARG A 269 18.12 11.25 3.46
N ASP A 270 17.82 10.02 3.06
CA ASP A 270 17.31 8.96 3.93
C ASP A 270 18.43 8.25 4.70
N GLY A 271 19.70 8.68 4.54
CA GLY A 271 20.84 8.15 5.26
C GLY A 271 21.06 6.66 5.01
N ARG A 272 21.28 5.88 6.09
CA ARG A 272 21.54 4.43 5.98
C ARG A 272 20.44 3.67 5.24
N ALA A 273 19.18 4.01 5.47
CA ALA A 273 18.05 3.38 4.80
C ALA A 273 18.07 3.65 3.30
N GLY A 274 18.29 4.90 2.88
CA GLY A 274 18.36 5.26 1.46
C GLY A 274 19.56 4.63 0.74
N PHE A 275 20.70 4.51 1.41
CA PHE A 275 21.84 3.79 0.87
C PHE A 275 21.54 2.30 0.67
N ALA A 276 20.96 1.63 1.70
CA ALA A 276 20.56 0.23 1.60
C ALA A 276 19.55 -0.01 0.47
N ILE A 277 18.57 0.89 0.30
CA ILE A 277 17.58 0.82 -0.80
C ILE A 277 18.27 0.96 -2.16
N ALA A 278 19.22 1.89 -2.29
CA ALA A 278 19.96 2.09 -3.55
C ALA A 278 20.81 0.87 -3.91
N VAL A 279 21.49 0.27 -2.91
CA VAL A 279 22.26 -0.98 -3.08
C VAL A 279 21.32 -2.14 -3.43
N GLY A 280 20.19 -2.27 -2.74
CA GLY A 280 19.17 -3.28 -3.08
C GLY A 280 18.63 -3.13 -4.51
N GLY A 281 18.42 -1.89 -4.95
CA GLY A 281 18.05 -1.58 -6.33
C GLY A 281 19.14 -1.96 -7.34
N PHE A 282 20.40 -1.68 -7.03
CA PHE A 282 21.55 -2.15 -7.82
C PHE A 282 21.54 -3.68 -7.96
N ILE A 283 21.47 -4.39 -6.82
CA ILE A 283 21.49 -5.85 -6.78
C ILE A 283 20.35 -6.43 -7.63
N GLY A 284 19.13 -5.96 -7.43
CA GLY A 284 17.95 -6.44 -8.17
C GLY A 284 18.08 -6.22 -9.69
N ALA A 285 18.57 -5.04 -10.12
CA ALA A 285 18.77 -4.74 -11.53
C ALA A 285 19.94 -5.53 -12.11
N PHE A 286 21.07 -5.60 -11.41
CA PHE A 286 22.24 -6.37 -11.82
C PHE A 286 21.88 -7.84 -12.06
N TYR A 287 21.34 -8.50 -11.03
CA TYR A 287 21.02 -9.94 -11.13
C TYR A 287 19.91 -10.23 -12.15
N LYS A 288 18.99 -9.32 -12.41
CA LYS A 288 18.00 -9.51 -13.48
C LYS A 288 18.65 -9.70 -14.85
N TYR A 289 19.63 -8.87 -15.21
CA TYR A 289 20.30 -8.98 -16.51
C TYR A 289 21.40 -10.04 -16.51
N ALA A 290 22.05 -10.32 -15.38
CA ALA A 290 23.00 -11.42 -15.24
C ALA A 290 22.30 -12.78 -15.41
N LYS A 291 21.17 -12.99 -14.73
CA LYS A 291 20.35 -14.21 -14.87
C LYS A 291 19.74 -14.33 -16.27
N LEU A 292 19.38 -13.21 -16.90
CA LEU A 292 18.95 -13.23 -18.30
C LEU A 292 20.08 -13.74 -19.22
N ALA A 293 21.33 -13.32 -18.95
CA ALA A 293 22.48 -13.85 -19.67
C ALA A 293 22.72 -15.33 -19.37
N GLU A 294 22.55 -15.77 -18.14
CA GLU A 294 22.61 -17.18 -17.73
C GLU A 294 21.58 -18.04 -18.49
N LEU A 295 20.32 -17.60 -18.57
CA LEU A 295 19.28 -18.30 -19.34
C LEU A 295 19.55 -18.38 -20.84
N GLN A 296 20.39 -17.51 -21.37
CA GLN A 296 20.74 -17.46 -22.82
C GLN A 296 21.99 -18.23 -23.17
N ASN A 297 22.79 -18.58 -22.18
CA ASN A 297 24.05 -19.28 -22.35
C ASN A 297 24.06 -20.47 -21.42
N ASP A 298 24.35 -21.61 -21.94
CA ASP A 298 24.47 -22.83 -21.14
C ASP A 298 25.81 -22.81 -20.38
N TRP A 299 25.79 -22.17 -19.19
CA TRP A 299 26.95 -22.08 -18.30
C TRP A 299 26.92 -23.14 -17.21
N SER A 300 25.97 -24.07 -17.26
CA SER A 300 25.62 -24.94 -16.15
C SER A 300 26.63 -26.06 -15.88
N GLU A 301 27.48 -26.43 -16.84
CA GLU A 301 28.49 -27.46 -16.62
C GLU A 301 29.86 -27.06 -17.20
N PRO A 302 30.93 -27.13 -16.41
CA PRO A 302 32.27 -27.08 -16.98
C PRO A 302 32.46 -28.32 -17.85
N ARG A 303 32.82 -28.11 -19.10
CA ARG A 303 33.25 -29.22 -19.99
C ARG A 303 34.57 -29.75 -19.42
N TYR A 304 34.50 -30.81 -18.59
CA TYR A 304 35.67 -31.53 -18.25
C TYR A 304 36.25 -32.15 -19.52
N PRO A 305 37.57 -32.07 -19.77
CA PRO A 305 38.16 -32.82 -20.84
C PRO A 305 37.82 -34.31 -20.60
N PRO A 306 37.51 -35.09 -21.65
CA PRO A 306 37.24 -36.52 -21.47
C PRO A 306 38.43 -37.14 -20.72
N VAL A 307 38.11 -37.81 -19.63
CA VAL A 307 39.14 -38.55 -18.88
C VAL A 307 39.76 -39.52 -19.90
N GLY A 308 41.04 -39.29 -20.22
CA GLY A 308 41.74 -40.16 -21.13
C GLY A 308 41.63 -41.59 -20.63
N LYS A 309 41.28 -42.55 -21.52
CA LYS A 309 41.35 -43.93 -21.20
C LYS A 309 42.76 -44.16 -20.66
N PRO A 310 42.94 -44.81 -19.50
CA PRO A 310 44.28 -45.26 -19.09
C PRO A 310 44.82 -46.09 -20.23
N ASP A 311 46.01 -45.71 -20.72
CA ASP A 311 46.76 -46.45 -21.73
C ASP A 311 46.85 -47.90 -21.27
N ALA A 312 46.38 -48.82 -22.15
CA ALA A 312 46.45 -50.26 -21.89
C ALA A 312 47.85 -50.80 -22.11
#